data_e77424350504fe13ca6a03edccf0653a
#
_entry.id   e77424350504fe13ca6a03edccf0653a
#
_cell.length_a   1.000
_cell.length_b   1.000
_cell.length_c   1.000
_cell.angle_alpha   90.00
_cell.angle_beta   90.00
_cell.angle_gamma   90.00
#
_symmetry.space_group_name_H-M   'P 1'
#
loop_
_entity.id
_entity.type
_entity.pdbx_description
1 polymer ?
#
loop_
_entity_poly.entity_id
_entity_poly.type
_entity_poly.pdbx_seq_one_letter_code
_entity_poly.pdbx_strand_id
1 'polypeptide(L)'
;MNIGLVLRTVAHLRSAQVLFQVLRRVHKARFKALACPSVEVKPMVVEPAAKWQSYDGKRFAFLNIEDEFRGWNNTAHGMLWAYNQNYMDWLCQPGMTAAEGARWIDRFIADMPTNRVGLDPYPIALRAINWVKFFSRFPKESTAERRDSLYSQLRLLERKLEYHLLGNHLLEDAYALYIGSAYLKDSRMHGRASRLLRRQLREQVLSDGAHYEQSPMYHCILLDRLLDCINAGEGEFADLVLKPVAVRMLGHLESIVYADGTIPLLNDSAEGIAPEPAAIFAYARRLGLQWTPVALGECGYRKFDNTDVEAVVDVGNIKASYQPGHTHADSLSFELRLGGKPFVVDSGISTYDKTPRRQLERSTAAHNTVVLAGKSSSE
;
A
#
# COMPACT_ATOMS: atom_id res chain seq x y z
N MET A 1 -26.17 17.21 6.37
CA MET A 1 -25.38 16.06 6.88
C MET A 1 -26.33 15.17 7.67
N ASN A 2 -26.48 13.91 7.31
CA ASN A 2 -27.39 12.97 8.03
C ASN A 2 -26.76 12.61 9.38
N ILE A 3 -27.30 13.15 10.47
CA ILE A 3 -26.80 12.95 11.85
C ILE A 3 -26.82 11.47 12.23
N GLY A 4 -27.85 10.71 11.80
CA GLY A 4 -27.95 9.28 12.05
C GLY A 4 -26.80 8.49 11.40
N LEU A 5 -26.41 8.84 10.18
CA LEU A 5 -25.26 8.22 9.50
C LEU A 5 -23.95 8.53 10.22
N VAL A 6 -23.75 9.78 10.65
CA VAL A 6 -22.57 10.17 11.42
C VAL A 6 -22.47 9.40 12.73
N LEU A 7 -23.55 9.28 13.47
CA LEU A 7 -23.57 8.51 14.75
C LEU A 7 -23.27 7.04 14.51
N ARG A 8 -23.86 6.41 13.49
CA ARG A 8 -23.54 5.02 13.11
C ARG A 8 -22.07 4.87 12.74
N THR A 9 -21.53 5.75 11.90
CA THR A 9 -20.11 5.72 11.52
C THR A 9 -19.20 5.83 12.75
N VAL A 10 -19.48 6.79 13.65
CA VAL A 10 -18.66 6.98 14.87
C VAL A 10 -18.75 5.77 15.81
N ALA A 11 -19.90 5.10 15.89
CA ALA A 11 -20.06 3.91 16.72
C ALA A 11 -19.17 2.73 16.33
N HIS A 12 -18.74 2.66 15.05
CA HIS A 12 -17.81 1.64 14.57
C HIS A 12 -16.34 2.00 14.77
N LEU A 13 -16.02 3.28 15.02
CA LEU A 13 -14.64 3.70 15.22
C LEU A 13 -14.06 3.18 16.53
N ARG A 14 -12.79 2.84 16.51
CA ARG A 14 -12.04 2.56 17.74
C ARG A 14 -11.78 3.85 18.51
N SER A 15 -11.74 3.78 19.85
CA SER A 15 -11.42 4.93 20.71
C SER A 15 -10.10 5.61 20.32
N ALA A 16 -9.10 4.85 19.88
CA ALA A 16 -7.84 5.39 19.36
C ALA A 16 -8.06 6.31 18.16
N GLN A 17 -8.90 5.92 17.18
CA GLN A 17 -9.18 6.74 16.02
C GLN A 17 -9.79 8.09 16.42
N VAL A 18 -10.77 8.08 17.31
CA VAL A 18 -11.43 9.29 17.82
C VAL A 18 -10.40 10.18 18.54
N LEU A 19 -9.61 9.62 19.46
CA LEU A 19 -8.57 10.33 20.20
C LEU A 19 -7.56 11.00 19.24
N PHE A 20 -7.02 10.23 18.30
CA PHE A 20 -6.02 10.76 17.37
C PHE A 20 -6.61 11.73 16.34
N GLN A 21 -7.91 11.65 16.01
CA GLN A 21 -8.60 12.69 15.24
C GLN A 21 -8.59 14.06 15.95
N VAL A 22 -8.73 14.06 17.27
CA VAL A 22 -8.66 15.28 18.07
C VAL A 22 -7.22 15.75 18.20
N LEU A 23 -6.30 14.84 18.58
CA LEU A 23 -4.89 15.19 18.82
C LEU A 23 -4.22 15.78 17.58
N ARG A 24 -4.49 15.27 16.37
CA ARG A 24 -3.91 15.81 15.13
C ARG A 24 -4.36 17.24 14.81
N ARG A 25 -5.50 17.68 15.33
CA ARG A 25 -5.98 19.07 15.17
C ARG A 25 -5.27 20.03 16.10
N VAL A 26 -4.84 19.54 17.26
CA VAL A 26 -4.14 20.35 18.29
C VAL A 26 -2.62 20.29 18.08
N HIS A 27 -2.07 19.09 17.86
CA HIS A 27 -0.63 18.88 17.70
C HIS A 27 -0.25 18.78 16.22
N LYS A 28 0.13 19.94 15.64
CA LYS A 28 0.64 20.00 14.27
C LYS A 28 2.15 19.79 14.27
N ALA A 29 2.59 18.56 14.04
CA ALA A 29 4.01 18.28 13.82
C ALA A 29 4.50 19.03 12.57
N ARG A 30 5.59 19.80 12.71
CA ARG A 30 6.22 20.53 11.60
C ARG A 30 7.50 19.83 11.19
N PHE A 31 7.82 19.92 9.90
CA PHE A 31 9.11 19.49 9.38
C PHE A 31 10.23 20.25 10.08
N LYS A 32 11.31 19.55 10.42
CA LYS A 32 12.54 20.08 10.94
C LYS A 32 13.70 19.37 10.26
N ALA A 33 14.60 20.10 9.65
CA ALA A 33 15.84 19.54 9.13
C ALA A 33 16.70 19.03 10.30
N LEU A 34 17.17 17.80 10.18
CA LEU A 34 17.98 17.10 11.17
C LEU A 34 19.14 16.41 10.46
N ALA A 35 20.32 16.46 11.05
CA ALA A 35 21.43 15.63 10.60
C ALA A 35 21.18 14.16 10.96
N CYS A 36 21.45 13.26 10.02
CA CYS A 36 21.41 11.83 10.27
C CYS A 36 22.58 11.44 11.20
N PRO A 37 22.31 10.76 12.31
CA PRO A 37 23.38 10.42 13.27
C PRO A 37 24.35 9.36 12.74
N SER A 38 23.95 8.59 11.73
CA SER A 38 24.80 7.54 11.14
C SER A 38 25.40 7.99 9.81
N VAL A 39 26.69 7.77 9.68
CA VAL A 39 27.41 7.95 8.40
C VAL A 39 27.27 6.72 7.51
N GLU A 40 27.14 5.55 8.13
CA GLU A 40 26.98 4.27 7.44
C GLU A 40 25.52 3.97 7.13
N VAL A 41 25.30 3.29 6.02
CA VAL A 41 23.98 2.81 5.60
C VAL A 41 24.01 1.30 5.34
N LYS A 42 22.83 0.67 5.39
CA LYS A 42 22.63 -0.73 5.05
C LYS A 42 21.70 -0.84 3.83
N PRO A 43 22.21 -0.94 2.61
CA PRO A 43 21.40 -1.10 1.42
C PRO A 43 20.62 -2.42 1.41
N MET A 44 19.51 -2.46 0.70
CA MET A 44 18.87 -3.71 0.28
C MET A 44 19.80 -4.45 -0.68
N VAL A 45 19.87 -5.77 -0.53
CA VAL A 45 20.81 -6.61 -1.31
C VAL A 45 20.12 -7.21 -2.54
N VAL A 46 18.84 -7.58 -2.39
CA VAL A 46 18.04 -8.19 -3.45
C VAL A 46 17.30 -7.11 -4.21
N GLU A 47 17.30 -7.18 -5.53
CA GLU A 47 16.55 -6.21 -6.34
C GLU A 47 15.04 -6.35 -6.08
N PRO A 48 14.36 -5.27 -5.64
CA PRO A 48 12.91 -5.29 -5.40
C PRO A 48 12.09 -5.55 -6.66
N ALA A 49 10.80 -5.82 -6.51
CA ALA A 49 9.89 -5.87 -7.64
C ALA A 49 9.89 -4.52 -8.40
N ALA A 50 9.97 -4.60 -9.73
CA ALA A 50 9.94 -3.41 -10.58
C ALA A 50 8.59 -2.68 -10.44
N LYS A 51 8.63 -1.35 -10.49
CA LYS A 51 7.43 -0.51 -10.53
C LYS A 51 6.99 -0.28 -11.97
N TRP A 52 5.70 -0.04 -12.14
CA TRP A 52 5.17 0.42 -13.42
C TRP A 52 5.85 1.69 -13.88
N GLN A 53 6.01 1.83 -15.20
CA GLN A 53 6.54 3.06 -15.76
C GLN A 53 5.48 4.15 -15.67
N SER A 54 5.76 5.18 -14.90
CA SER A 54 4.86 6.32 -14.67
C SER A 54 5.53 7.68 -14.90
N TYR A 55 6.78 7.67 -15.43
CA TYR A 55 7.51 8.84 -15.84
C TYR A 55 8.28 8.55 -17.14
N ASP A 56 8.10 9.37 -18.18
CA ASP A 56 8.71 9.19 -19.51
C ASP A 56 9.94 10.09 -19.78
N GLY A 57 10.44 10.80 -18.76
CA GLY A 57 11.50 11.80 -18.87
C GLY A 57 10.99 13.24 -18.95
N LYS A 58 9.69 13.43 -19.20
CA LYS A 58 9.04 14.72 -19.35
C LYS A 58 7.72 14.81 -18.59
N ARG A 59 6.86 13.80 -18.73
CA ARG A 59 5.51 13.73 -18.17
C ARG A 59 5.37 12.62 -17.15
N PHE A 60 4.46 12.82 -16.22
CA PHE A 60 4.01 11.83 -15.26
C PHE A 60 2.65 11.29 -15.66
N ALA A 61 2.46 9.98 -15.55
CA ALA A 61 1.21 9.28 -15.82
C ALA A 61 0.74 8.58 -14.56
N PHE A 62 -0.32 9.08 -13.93
CA PHE A 62 -0.96 8.46 -12.78
C PHE A 62 -2.47 8.44 -12.98
N LEU A 63 -3.14 7.36 -12.60
CA LEU A 63 -4.59 7.23 -12.65
C LEU A 63 -5.15 7.52 -14.06
N ASN A 64 -4.45 7.05 -15.09
CA ASN A 64 -4.77 7.28 -16.51
C ASN A 64 -4.77 8.77 -16.96
N ILE A 65 -4.11 9.64 -16.20
CA ILE A 65 -3.96 11.07 -16.52
C ILE A 65 -2.47 11.38 -16.63
N GLU A 66 -2.07 11.92 -17.78
CA GLU A 66 -0.72 12.40 -18.02
C GLU A 66 -0.62 13.91 -17.86
N ASP A 67 0.41 14.40 -17.17
CA ASP A 67 0.73 15.84 -17.09
C ASP A 67 2.23 16.07 -16.88
N GLU A 68 2.69 17.26 -17.24
CA GLU A 68 4.05 17.71 -16.94
C GLU A 68 4.16 18.12 -15.46
N PHE A 69 5.39 18.21 -14.97
CA PHE A 69 5.64 18.68 -13.61
C PHE A 69 5.26 20.16 -13.44
N ARG A 70 4.28 20.42 -12.60
CA ARG A 70 3.81 21.78 -12.25
C ARG A 70 4.04 22.14 -10.79
N GLY A 71 4.87 21.35 -10.08
CA GLY A 71 5.17 21.50 -8.66
C GLY A 71 4.51 20.41 -7.81
N TRP A 72 5.07 20.20 -6.62
CA TRP A 72 4.69 19.11 -5.71
C TRP A 72 3.28 19.26 -5.09
N ASN A 73 2.74 20.47 -5.10
CA ASN A 73 1.40 20.76 -4.56
C ASN A 73 0.33 20.84 -5.66
N ASN A 74 0.62 20.39 -6.89
CA ASN A 74 -0.34 20.43 -7.99
C ASN A 74 -1.48 19.42 -7.76
N THR A 75 -2.66 19.91 -7.43
CA THR A 75 -3.88 19.11 -7.21
C THR A 75 -4.89 19.26 -8.33
N ALA A 76 -4.48 19.75 -9.50
CA ALA A 76 -5.39 19.97 -10.65
C ALA A 76 -6.12 18.68 -11.10
N HIS A 77 -5.46 17.52 -10.91
CA HIS A 77 -6.00 16.18 -11.22
C HIS A 77 -6.45 15.41 -9.97
N GLY A 78 -6.75 16.13 -8.88
CA GLY A 78 -7.15 15.54 -7.61
C GLY A 78 -5.96 15.26 -6.66
N MET A 79 -6.31 15.01 -5.39
CA MET A 79 -5.31 14.81 -4.34
C MET A 79 -4.49 13.52 -4.54
N LEU A 80 -5.13 12.45 -5.02
CA LEU A 80 -4.45 11.17 -5.21
C LEU A 80 -3.40 11.24 -6.32
N TRP A 81 -3.66 11.97 -7.40
CA TRP A 81 -2.67 12.22 -8.46
C TRP A 81 -1.44 12.94 -7.88
N ALA A 82 -1.67 14.01 -7.11
CA ALA A 82 -0.60 14.74 -6.44
C ALA A 82 0.17 13.85 -5.42
N TYR A 83 -0.51 12.96 -4.74
CA TYR A 83 0.11 11.97 -3.86
C TYR A 83 1.03 11.02 -4.63
N ASN A 84 0.56 10.43 -5.74
CA ASN A 84 1.39 9.55 -6.58
C ASN A 84 2.67 10.25 -7.05
N GLN A 85 2.60 11.52 -7.46
CA GLN A 85 3.77 12.30 -7.79
C GLN A 85 4.75 12.41 -6.60
N ASN A 86 4.23 12.60 -5.39
CA ASN A 86 5.00 12.75 -4.16
C ASN A 86 5.47 11.41 -3.54
N TYR A 87 4.92 10.27 -3.95
CA TYR A 87 5.41 8.94 -3.55
C TYR A 87 6.78 8.64 -4.17
N MET A 88 7.05 9.23 -5.33
CA MET A 88 8.30 9.04 -6.09
C MET A 88 8.62 7.56 -6.36
N ASP A 89 7.60 6.71 -6.56
CA ASP A 89 7.80 5.29 -6.89
C ASP A 89 8.37 5.10 -8.29
N TRP A 90 8.15 6.05 -9.18
CA TRP A 90 8.77 6.15 -10.49
C TRP A 90 10.31 6.23 -10.45
N LEU A 91 10.94 6.55 -9.30
CA LEU A 91 12.38 6.37 -9.10
C LEU A 91 12.83 4.90 -9.21
N CYS A 92 11.90 3.98 -8.96
CA CYS A 92 12.15 2.54 -8.97
C CYS A 92 11.71 1.86 -10.27
N GLN A 93 11.21 2.63 -11.25
CA GLN A 93 10.79 2.10 -12.55
C GLN A 93 11.99 1.63 -13.40
N PRO A 94 11.77 0.74 -14.40
CA PRO A 94 12.78 0.40 -15.38
C PRO A 94 13.27 1.66 -16.13
N GLY A 95 14.56 1.71 -16.47
CA GLY A 95 15.15 2.82 -17.21
C GLY A 95 15.49 4.07 -16.41
N MET A 96 15.07 4.20 -15.14
CA MET A 96 15.49 5.31 -14.29
C MET A 96 17.02 5.29 -14.09
N THR A 97 17.68 6.41 -14.40
CA THR A 97 19.13 6.57 -14.23
C THR A 97 19.48 7.17 -12.86
N ALA A 98 20.72 6.93 -12.41
CA ALA A 98 21.23 7.52 -11.18
C ALA A 98 21.13 9.05 -11.19
N ALA A 99 21.62 9.67 -12.28
CA ALA A 99 21.66 11.13 -12.42
C ALA A 99 20.27 11.77 -12.45
N GLU A 100 19.32 11.14 -13.14
CA GLU A 100 17.95 11.67 -13.23
C GLU A 100 17.20 11.53 -11.90
N GLY A 101 17.24 10.37 -11.29
CA GLY A 101 16.62 10.18 -9.97
C GLY A 101 17.22 11.08 -8.91
N ALA A 102 18.55 11.24 -8.90
CA ALA A 102 19.25 12.17 -8.00
C ALA A 102 18.78 13.62 -8.18
N ARG A 103 18.66 14.10 -9.42
CA ARG A 103 18.16 15.45 -9.74
C ARG A 103 16.75 15.68 -9.18
N TRP A 104 15.87 14.69 -9.28
CA TRP A 104 14.52 14.80 -8.74
C TRP A 104 14.49 14.78 -7.21
N ILE A 105 15.35 13.97 -6.59
CA ILE A 105 15.51 13.97 -5.13
C ILE A 105 16.00 15.33 -4.63
N ASP A 106 17.03 15.90 -5.26
CA ASP A 106 17.55 17.22 -4.91
C ASP A 106 16.51 18.32 -5.09
N ARG A 107 15.74 18.27 -6.18
CA ARG A 107 14.62 19.18 -6.39
C ARG A 107 13.56 19.04 -5.29
N PHE A 108 13.22 17.81 -4.91
CA PHE A 108 12.28 17.58 -3.82
C PHE A 108 12.80 18.17 -2.50
N ILE A 109 14.09 18.00 -2.19
CA ILE A 109 14.73 18.55 -0.99
C ILE A 109 14.66 20.08 -1.00
N ALA A 110 14.99 20.71 -2.11
CA ALA A 110 14.95 22.17 -2.27
C ALA A 110 13.54 22.74 -2.10
N ASP A 111 12.53 22.06 -2.65
CA ASP A 111 11.14 22.50 -2.61
C ASP A 111 10.40 22.11 -1.32
N MET A 112 11.01 21.29 -0.45
CA MET A 112 10.38 20.74 0.76
C MET A 112 9.79 21.79 1.71
N PRO A 113 10.41 22.98 1.92
CA PRO A 113 9.83 24.01 2.81
C PRO A 113 8.43 24.49 2.37
N THR A 114 8.13 24.42 1.10
CA THR A 114 6.83 24.83 0.52
C THR A 114 5.91 23.66 0.16
N ASN A 115 6.42 22.43 0.16
CA ASN A 115 5.67 21.24 -0.17
C ASN A 115 4.78 20.82 0.99
N ARG A 116 3.46 20.99 0.84
CA ARG A 116 2.46 20.60 1.85
C ARG A 116 1.96 19.19 1.61
N VAL A 117 1.65 18.86 0.36
CA VAL A 117 1.13 17.56 -0.06
C VAL A 117 2.14 16.44 0.22
N GLY A 118 3.40 16.64 -0.15
CA GLY A 118 4.46 15.66 0.05
C GLY A 118 4.88 15.47 1.51
N LEU A 119 4.44 16.31 2.43
CA LEU A 119 4.70 16.18 3.87
C LEU A 119 3.52 15.59 4.65
N ASP A 120 2.51 15.10 3.98
CA ASP A 120 1.50 14.23 4.61
C ASP A 120 2.09 12.85 4.90
N PRO A 121 1.59 12.13 5.93
CA PRO A 121 2.19 10.87 6.38
C PRO A 121 2.35 9.83 5.28
N TYR A 122 1.27 9.51 4.58
CA TYR A 122 1.29 8.48 3.54
C TYR A 122 2.30 8.77 2.40
N PRO A 123 2.35 10.00 1.81
CA PRO A 123 3.43 10.38 0.89
C PRO A 123 4.84 10.27 1.48
N ILE A 124 5.05 10.64 2.75
CA ILE A 124 6.36 10.47 3.40
C ILE A 124 6.71 8.99 3.47
N ALA A 125 5.78 8.14 3.90
CA ALA A 125 6.01 6.71 4.07
C ALA A 125 6.45 6.06 2.76
N LEU A 126 5.66 6.21 1.69
CA LEU A 126 5.98 5.60 0.40
C LEU A 126 7.27 6.16 -0.21
N ARG A 127 7.47 7.47 -0.14
CA ARG A 127 8.70 8.10 -0.64
C ARG A 127 9.93 7.63 0.10
N ALA A 128 9.88 7.49 1.43
CA ALA A 128 11.01 7.01 2.20
C ALA A 128 11.44 5.60 1.76
N ILE A 129 10.47 4.70 1.54
CA ILE A 129 10.74 3.36 1.01
C ILE A 129 11.38 3.44 -0.39
N ASN A 130 10.82 4.25 -1.29
CA ASN A 130 11.29 4.38 -2.66
C ASN A 130 12.69 5.02 -2.72
N TRP A 131 13.01 5.98 -1.82
CA TRP A 131 14.36 6.52 -1.71
C TRP A 131 15.36 5.48 -1.22
N VAL A 132 14.99 4.64 -0.24
CA VAL A 132 15.87 3.55 0.19
C VAL A 132 16.12 2.56 -0.94
N LYS A 133 15.10 2.18 -1.72
CA LYS A 133 15.26 1.35 -2.92
C LYS A 133 16.19 1.99 -3.94
N PHE A 134 15.98 3.26 -4.24
CA PHE A 134 16.81 4.01 -5.19
C PHE A 134 18.27 4.09 -4.72
N PHE A 135 18.53 4.43 -3.46
CA PHE A 135 19.88 4.49 -2.91
C PHE A 135 20.52 3.10 -2.78
N SER A 136 19.75 2.04 -2.64
CA SER A 136 20.27 0.67 -2.66
C SER A 136 20.73 0.27 -4.07
N ARG A 137 19.99 0.69 -5.10
CA ARG A 137 20.35 0.49 -6.50
C ARG A 137 21.53 1.38 -6.95
N PHE A 138 21.59 2.61 -6.45
CA PHE A 138 22.61 3.60 -6.78
C PHE A 138 23.32 4.13 -5.51
N PRO A 139 24.21 3.34 -4.88
CA PRO A 139 24.76 3.70 -3.55
C PRO A 139 25.53 5.02 -3.52
N LYS A 140 26.15 5.44 -4.64
CA LYS A 140 26.86 6.73 -4.75
C LYS A 140 25.94 7.93 -4.60
N GLU A 141 24.65 7.75 -4.88
CA GLU A 141 23.63 8.80 -4.75
C GLU A 141 23.14 9.01 -3.31
N SER A 142 23.55 8.15 -2.37
CA SER A 142 23.27 8.29 -0.94
C SER A 142 24.23 9.29 -0.27
N THR A 143 24.16 10.56 -0.66
CA THR A 143 24.98 11.64 -0.06
C THR A 143 24.52 11.96 1.36
N ALA A 144 25.36 12.67 2.13
CA ALA A 144 25.01 13.10 3.50
C ALA A 144 23.71 13.92 3.51
N GLU A 145 23.59 14.90 2.61
CA GLU A 145 22.42 15.78 2.51
C GLU A 145 21.13 15.01 2.23
N ARG A 146 21.17 14.05 1.29
CA ARG A 146 20.01 13.20 0.97
C ARG A 146 19.65 12.27 2.12
N ARG A 147 20.63 11.75 2.86
CA ARG A 147 20.39 10.95 4.09
C ARG A 147 19.79 11.81 5.20
N ASP A 148 20.27 13.03 5.40
CA ASP A 148 19.72 13.98 6.37
C ASP A 148 18.27 14.30 6.06
N SER A 149 17.94 14.49 4.78
CA SER A 149 16.57 14.70 4.34
C SER A 149 15.69 13.47 4.59
N LEU A 150 16.14 12.26 4.23
CA LEU A 150 15.43 11.01 4.51
C LEU A 150 15.19 10.84 6.01
N TYR A 151 16.22 11.04 6.83
CA TYR A 151 16.12 10.97 8.28
C TYR A 151 15.11 11.97 8.84
N SER A 152 15.15 13.22 8.37
CA SER A 152 14.23 14.28 8.78
C SER A 152 12.77 13.93 8.48
N GLN A 153 12.52 13.32 7.32
CA GLN A 153 11.19 12.86 6.90
C GLN A 153 10.70 11.72 7.79
N LEU A 154 11.53 10.72 8.07
CA LEU A 154 11.19 9.62 8.98
C LEU A 154 10.91 10.12 10.40
N ARG A 155 11.68 11.11 10.90
CA ARG A 155 11.43 11.76 12.20
C ARG A 155 10.12 12.54 12.22
N LEU A 156 9.72 13.13 11.09
CA LEU A 156 8.40 13.75 10.96
C LEU A 156 7.30 12.68 10.96
N LEU A 157 7.47 11.59 10.22
CA LEU A 157 6.53 10.47 10.15
C LEU A 157 6.27 9.87 11.55
N GLU A 158 7.31 9.60 12.35
CA GLU A 158 7.16 9.13 13.75
C GLU A 158 6.21 10.01 14.59
N ARG A 159 6.10 11.29 14.26
CA ARG A 159 5.26 12.26 14.99
C ARG A 159 3.86 12.42 14.37
N LYS A 160 3.64 11.83 13.18
CA LYS A 160 2.41 11.98 12.40
C LYS A 160 1.74 10.64 12.09
N LEU A 161 2.12 9.54 12.77
CA LEU A 161 1.55 8.21 12.54
C LEU A 161 0.03 8.23 12.45
N GLU A 162 -0.52 7.51 11.48
CA GLU A 162 -1.92 7.60 11.08
C GLU A 162 -2.88 6.78 11.97
N TYR A 163 -2.69 6.82 13.29
CA TYR A 163 -3.60 6.18 14.26
C TYR A 163 -5.05 6.63 14.14
N HIS A 164 -5.31 7.75 13.50
CA HIS A 164 -6.67 8.25 13.25
C HIS A 164 -7.34 7.55 12.06
N LEU A 165 -6.59 6.89 11.21
CA LEU A 165 -7.07 6.07 10.11
C LEU A 165 -6.94 4.58 10.44
N LEU A 166 -5.77 4.16 10.98
CA LEU A 166 -5.42 2.74 11.14
C LEU A 166 -5.28 2.06 9.77
N GLY A 167 -5.58 0.77 9.72
CA GLY A 167 -5.59 0.01 8.47
C GLY A 167 -4.25 0.03 7.75
N ASN A 168 -4.31 -0.07 6.44
CA ASN A 168 -3.13 -0.02 5.59
C ASN A 168 -2.29 1.25 5.77
N HIS A 169 -2.89 2.40 6.12
CA HIS A 169 -2.16 3.65 6.36
C HIS A 169 -1.14 3.51 7.49
N LEU A 170 -1.55 3.01 8.66
CA LEU A 170 -0.64 2.81 9.78
C LEU A 170 0.36 1.68 9.53
N LEU A 171 0.00 0.69 8.71
CA LEU A 171 0.91 -0.39 8.30
C LEU A 171 1.99 0.14 7.35
N GLU A 172 1.64 1.01 6.39
CA GLU A 172 2.62 1.67 5.50
C GLU A 172 3.56 2.59 6.29
N ASP A 173 3.05 3.34 7.28
CA ASP A 173 3.89 4.10 8.20
C ASP A 173 4.92 3.18 8.91
N ALA A 174 4.47 2.01 9.38
CA ALA A 174 5.33 1.05 10.06
C ALA A 174 6.39 0.44 9.13
N TYR A 175 6.02 0.10 7.89
CA TYR A 175 6.96 -0.37 6.87
C TYR A 175 8.03 0.67 6.57
N ALA A 176 7.63 1.92 6.35
CA ALA A 176 8.56 3.00 6.06
C ALA A 176 9.55 3.26 7.18
N LEU A 177 9.07 3.30 8.42
CA LEU A 177 9.93 3.47 9.60
C LEU A 177 10.88 2.28 9.77
N TYR A 178 10.41 1.05 9.55
CA TYR A 178 11.24 -0.16 9.66
C TYR A 178 12.34 -0.16 8.60
N ILE A 179 11.99 0.01 7.33
CA ILE A 179 12.92 0.02 6.21
C ILE A 179 13.91 1.17 6.32
N GLY A 180 13.41 2.38 6.54
CA GLY A 180 14.24 3.58 6.63
C GLY A 180 15.21 3.54 7.82
N SER A 181 14.76 3.06 8.99
CA SER A 181 15.63 2.94 10.16
C SER A 181 16.67 1.82 10.03
N ALA A 182 16.33 0.72 9.36
CA ALA A 182 17.29 -0.34 9.03
C ALA A 182 18.38 0.22 8.08
N TYR A 183 17.96 0.92 7.02
CA TYR A 183 18.87 1.56 6.07
C TYR A 183 19.83 2.55 6.73
N LEU A 184 19.29 3.46 7.56
CA LEU A 184 20.07 4.49 8.27
C LEU A 184 20.75 4.00 9.55
N LYS A 185 20.64 2.72 9.90
CA LYS A 185 21.20 2.11 11.13
C LYS A 185 20.76 2.83 12.42
N ASP A 186 19.54 3.40 12.46
CA ASP A 186 18.96 3.98 13.69
C ASP A 186 18.28 2.86 14.51
N SER A 187 19.02 2.25 15.42
CA SER A 187 18.54 1.14 16.26
C SER A 187 17.35 1.52 17.15
N ARG A 188 17.27 2.79 17.61
CA ARG A 188 16.18 3.25 18.48
C ARG A 188 14.87 3.36 17.67
N MET A 189 14.92 3.98 16.50
CA MET A 189 13.78 4.06 15.59
C MET A 189 13.38 2.65 15.14
N HIS A 190 14.35 1.82 14.76
CA HIS A 190 14.14 0.46 14.31
C HIS A 190 13.42 -0.41 15.35
N GLY A 191 13.82 -0.34 16.63
CA GLY A 191 13.14 -1.06 17.70
C GLY A 191 11.69 -0.61 17.94
N ARG A 192 11.38 0.69 17.73
CA ARG A 192 9.99 1.19 17.79
C ARG A 192 9.18 0.72 16.58
N ALA A 193 9.75 0.85 15.39
CA ALA A 193 9.15 0.42 14.13
C ALA A 193 8.84 -1.09 14.13
N SER A 194 9.76 -1.93 14.59
CA SER A 194 9.56 -3.37 14.72
C SER A 194 8.39 -3.74 15.63
N ARG A 195 8.22 -3.05 16.76
CA ARG A 195 7.08 -3.28 17.66
C ARG A 195 5.75 -2.87 17.01
N LEU A 196 5.73 -1.71 16.34
CA LEU A 196 4.55 -1.25 15.61
C LEU A 196 4.21 -2.23 14.48
N LEU A 197 5.18 -2.60 13.67
CA LEU A 197 5.02 -3.51 12.53
C LEU A 197 4.48 -4.88 12.99
N ARG A 198 5.06 -5.46 14.04
CA ARG A 198 4.57 -6.74 14.62
C ARG A 198 3.10 -6.65 15.02
N ARG A 199 2.70 -5.54 15.64
CA ARG A 199 1.32 -5.32 16.07
C ARG A 199 0.38 -5.21 14.87
N GLN A 200 0.77 -4.43 13.84
CA GLN A 200 -0.06 -4.23 12.66
C GLN A 200 -0.18 -5.51 11.83
N LEU A 201 0.90 -6.26 11.63
CA LEU A 201 0.84 -7.54 10.93
C LEU A 201 -0.06 -8.57 11.62
N ARG A 202 -0.02 -8.63 12.96
CA ARG A 202 -0.93 -9.51 13.71
C ARG A 202 -2.40 -9.12 13.60
N GLU A 203 -2.68 -7.84 13.45
CA GLU A 203 -4.04 -7.32 13.33
C GLU A 203 -4.59 -7.46 11.91
N GLN A 204 -3.74 -7.21 10.90
CA GLN A 204 -4.20 -7.01 9.53
C GLN A 204 -4.01 -8.23 8.62
N VAL A 205 -3.25 -9.24 9.03
CA VAL A 205 -3.10 -10.47 8.26
C VAL A 205 -3.89 -11.58 8.91
N LEU A 206 -4.91 -12.05 8.20
CA LEU A 206 -5.84 -13.09 8.64
C LEU A 206 -5.17 -14.47 8.70
N SER A 207 -5.85 -15.45 9.25
CA SER A 207 -5.30 -16.81 9.41
C SER A 207 -5.02 -17.51 8.09
N ASP A 208 -5.80 -17.20 7.05
CA ASP A 208 -5.60 -17.66 5.67
C ASP A 208 -4.63 -16.78 4.85
N GLY A 209 -3.92 -15.89 5.51
CA GLY A 209 -2.91 -15.03 4.90
C GLY A 209 -3.44 -13.79 4.18
N ALA A 210 -4.74 -13.62 4.01
CA ALA A 210 -5.31 -12.43 3.39
C ALA A 210 -5.04 -11.17 4.20
N HIS A 211 -4.93 -10.03 3.53
CA HIS A 211 -5.06 -8.75 4.20
C HIS A 211 -6.52 -8.49 4.56
N TYR A 212 -6.78 -8.04 5.79
CA TYR A 212 -8.12 -7.95 6.37
C TYR A 212 -9.04 -6.89 5.73
N GLU A 213 -8.52 -5.98 4.91
CA GLU A 213 -9.32 -5.04 4.13
C GLU A 213 -9.91 -5.66 2.86
N GLN A 214 -9.60 -6.92 2.59
CA GLN A 214 -10.24 -7.78 1.60
C GLN A 214 -10.15 -7.27 0.15
N SER A 215 -9.17 -6.41 -0.17
CA SER A 215 -8.85 -6.04 -1.55
C SER A 215 -7.66 -6.85 -2.06
N PRO A 216 -7.81 -7.64 -3.13
CA PRO A 216 -6.68 -8.35 -3.75
C PRO A 216 -5.54 -7.42 -4.21
N MET A 217 -5.87 -6.23 -4.70
CA MET A 217 -4.87 -5.21 -5.08
C MET A 217 -4.07 -4.73 -3.86
N TYR A 218 -4.75 -4.35 -2.76
CA TYR A 218 -4.05 -3.93 -1.54
C TYR A 218 -3.27 -5.06 -0.90
N HIS A 219 -3.75 -6.31 -1.02
CA HIS A 219 -2.97 -7.47 -0.59
C HIS A 219 -1.62 -7.53 -1.33
N CYS A 220 -1.59 -7.35 -2.65
CA CYS A 220 -0.37 -7.30 -3.45
C CYS A 220 0.56 -6.14 -3.03
N ILE A 221 0.00 -4.92 -2.84
CA ILE A 221 0.76 -3.74 -2.41
C ILE A 221 1.46 -4.00 -1.07
N LEU A 222 0.70 -4.47 -0.09
CA LEU A 222 1.21 -4.65 1.28
C LEU A 222 2.16 -5.85 1.40
N LEU A 223 1.96 -6.89 0.59
CA LEU A 223 2.90 -8.01 0.49
C LEU A 223 4.23 -7.57 -0.13
N ASP A 224 4.23 -6.77 -1.20
CA ASP A 224 5.45 -6.17 -1.79
C ASP A 224 6.24 -5.39 -0.71
N ARG A 225 5.55 -4.58 0.11
CA ARG A 225 6.18 -3.84 1.22
C ARG A 225 6.74 -4.76 2.31
N LEU A 226 6.05 -5.85 2.62
CA LEU A 226 6.55 -6.85 3.58
C LEU A 226 7.81 -7.55 3.06
N LEU A 227 7.87 -7.85 1.77
CA LEU A 227 9.08 -8.37 1.12
C LEU A 227 10.23 -7.35 1.16
N ASP A 228 9.95 -6.05 0.97
CA ASP A 228 10.93 -4.99 1.16
C ASP A 228 11.46 -4.94 2.59
N CYS A 229 10.60 -5.15 3.60
CA CYS A 229 11.02 -5.25 5.00
C CYS A 229 11.94 -6.45 5.25
N ILE A 230 11.68 -7.60 4.62
CA ILE A 230 12.55 -8.78 4.71
C ILE A 230 13.90 -8.48 4.06
N ASN A 231 13.91 -7.78 2.94
CA ASN A 231 15.14 -7.40 2.23
C ASN A 231 16.00 -6.38 3.02
N ALA A 232 15.35 -5.44 3.71
CA ALA A 232 16.03 -4.43 4.52
C ALA A 232 16.45 -4.97 5.89
N GLY A 233 15.71 -5.94 6.42
CA GLY A 233 15.87 -6.49 7.76
C GLY A 233 16.86 -7.64 7.82
N GLU A 234 17.20 -8.03 9.05
CA GLU A 234 17.99 -9.23 9.35
C GLU A 234 17.70 -9.71 10.77
N GLY A 235 18.19 -10.91 11.10
CA GLY A 235 18.11 -11.48 12.42
C GLY A 235 16.71 -11.95 12.82
N GLU A 236 16.56 -12.21 14.11
CA GLU A 236 15.40 -12.90 14.68
C GLU A 236 14.03 -12.29 14.31
N PHE A 237 13.94 -10.97 14.23
CA PHE A 237 12.67 -10.32 13.87
C PHE A 237 12.27 -10.63 12.42
N ALA A 238 13.22 -10.60 11.49
CA ALA A 238 12.95 -10.96 10.10
C ALA A 238 12.57 -12.44 9.98
N ASP A 239 13.30 -13.32 10.65
CA ASP A 239 13.10 -14.77 10.55
C ASP A 239 11.84 -15.27 11.25
N LEU A 240 11.55 -14.78 12.47
CA LEU A 240 10.44 -15.30 13.28
C LEU A 240 9.12 -14.51 13.14
N VAL A 241 9.16 -13.30 12.56
CA VAL A 241 7.96 -12.48 12.42
C VAL A 241 7.64 -12.19 10.96
N LEU A 242 8.57 -11.61 10.20
CA LEU A 242 8.26 -11.14 8.85
C LEU A 242 8.11 -12.30 7.86
N LYS A 243 9.08 -13.22 7.80
CA LYS A 243 9.04 -14.35 6.86
C LYS A 243 7.82 -15.26 7.04
N PRO A 244 7.43 -15.69 8.26
CA PRO A 244 6.23 -16.51 8.42
C PRO A 244 4.94 -15.82 7.98
N VAL A 245 4.83 -14.49 8.19
CA VAL A 245 3.68 -13.71 7.71
C VAL A 245 3.70 -13.63 6.19
N ALA A 246 4.85 -13.31 5.58
CA ALA A 246 5.00 -13.23 4.13
C ALA A 246 4.69 -14.56 3.44
N VAL A 247 5.14 -15.69 4.00
CA VAL A 247 4.83 -17.03 3.48
C VAL A 247 3.33 -17.30 3.44
N ARG A 248 2.58 -16.94 4.50
CA ARG A 248 1.11 -17.08 4.49
C ARG A 248 0.45 -16.15 3.47
N MET A 249 0.90 -14.89 3.36
CA MET A 249 0.38 -13.95 2.38
C MET A 249 0.66 -14.39 0.95
N LEU A 250 1.86 -14.93 0.66
CA LEU A 250 2.21 -15.54 -0.62
C LEU A 250 1.33 -16.73 -0.95
N GLY A 251 1.08 -17.61 0.02
CA GLY A 251 0.18 -18.75 -0.13
C GLY A 251 -1.26 -18.32 -0.44
N HIS A 252 -1.75 -17.28 0.23
CA HIS A 252 -3.07 -16.69 -0.08
C HIS A 252 -3.13 -16.13 -1.50
N LEU A 253 -2.12 -15.34 -1.90
CA LEU A 253 -2.05 -14.77 -3.24
C LEU A 253 -2.05 -15.88 -4.30
N GLU A 254 -1.25 -16.94 -4.12
CA GLU A 254 -1.21 -18.07 -5.04
C GLU A 254 -2.55 -18.80 -5.13
N SER A 255 -3.31 -18.87 -4.02
CA SER A 255 -4.62 -19.50 -3.98
C SER A 255 -5.73 -18.71 -4.68
N ILE A 256 -5.59 -17.35 -4.79
CA ILE A 256 -6.66 -16.51 -5.33
C ILE A 256 -6.40 -16.06 -6.78
N VAL A 257 -5.12 -16.00 -7.22
CA VAL A 257 -4.80 -15.60 -8.61
C VAL A 257 -5.38 -16.58 -9.63
N TYR A 258 -5.79 -16.06 -10.77
CA TYR A 258 -6.25 -16.85 -11.90
C TYR A 258 -5.08 -17.51 -12.65
N ALA A 259 -5.37 -18.48 -13.49
CA ALA A 259 -4.36 -19.21 -14.27
C ALA A 259 -3.55 -18.29 -15.21
N ASP A 260 -4.12 -17.16 -15.64
CA ASP A 260 -3.40 -16.13 -16.41
C ASP A 260 -2.51 -15.22 -15.55
N GLY A 261 -2.47 -15.42 -14.23
CA GLY A 261 -1.66 -14.66 -13.29
C GLY A 261 -2.28 -13.37 -12.80
N THR A 262 -3.50 -13.03 -13.19
CA THR A 262 -4.19 -11.82 -12.72
C THR A 262 -4.92 -12.04 -11.40
N ILE A 263 -5.23 -10.95 -10.70
CA ILE A 263 -6.01 -10.96 -9.46
C ILE A 263 -7.49 -10.73 -9.75
N PRO A 264 -8.42 -11.20 -8.90
CA PRO A 264 -9.82 -10.76 -8.94
C PRO A 264 -9.94 -9.25 -8.66
N LEU A 265 -10.88 -8.59 -9.35
CA LEU A 265 -11.14 -7.16 -9.17
C LEU A 265 -12.21 -6.89 -8.10
N LEU A 266 -12.31 -7.74 -7.10
CA LEU A 266 -13.24 -7.59 -5.98
C LEU A 266 -12.83 -6.42 -5.07
N ASN A 267 -13.82 -5.73 -4.51
CA ASN A 267 -13.61 -4.58 -3.63
C ASN A 267 -12.80 -3.46 -4.32
N ASP A 268 -11.98 -2.70 -3.59
CA ASP A 268 -11.09 -1.69 -4.15
C ASP A 268 -9.89 -2.34 -4.85
N SER A 269 -10.13 -2.98 -5.99
CA SER A 269 -9.08 -3.56 -6.82
C SER A 269 -9.11 -3.00 -8.23
N ALA A 270 -7.95 -2.77 -8.82
CA ALA A 270 -7.74 -2.31 -10.19
C ALA A 270 -6.44 -2.90 -10.75
N GLU A 271 -6.37 -3.05 -12.06
CA GLU A 271 -5.15 -3.45 -12.75
C GLU A 271 -4.15 -2.29 -12.86
N GLY A 272 -2.85 -2.60 -12.96
CA GLY A 272 -1.81 -1.62 -13.22
C GLY A 272 -1.44 -0.72 -12.02
N ILE A 273 -1.95 -0.99 -10.81
CA ILE A 273 -1.64 -0.22 -9.59
C ILE A 273 -0.64 -0.98 -8.71
N ALA A 274 -1.01 -2.20 -8.29
CA ALA A 274 -0.12 -3.07 -7.54
C ALA A 274 0.94 -3.72 -8.45
N PRO A 275 2.09 -4.18 -7.92
CA PRO A 275 2.93 -5.10 -8.65
C PRO A 275 2.15 -6.36 -9.03
N GLU A 276 2.41 -6.87 -10.23
CA GLU A 276 1.79 -8.13 -10.68
C GLU A 276 2.19 -9.31 -9.77
N PRO A 277 1.29 -10.28 -9.55
CA PRO A 277 1.59 -11.47 -8.74
C PRO A 277 2.88 -12.17 -9.17
N ALA A 278 3.13 -12.29 -10.49
CA ALA A 278 4.35 -12.89 -11.02
C ALA A 278 5.63 -12.17 -10.55
N ALA A 279 5.62 -10.83 -10.50
CA ALA A 279 6.74 -10.03 -10.01
C ALA A 279 6.94 -10.19 -8.51
N ILE A 280 5.85 -10.27 -7.73
CA ILE A 280 5.88 -10.52 -6.28
C ILE A 280 6.47 -11.90 -6.00
N PHE A 281 6.00 -12.96 -6.68
CA PHE A 281 6.53 -14.32 -6.53
C PHE A 281 8.01 -14.41 -6.92
N ALA A 282 8.41 -13.76 -8.01
CA ALA A 282 9.81 -13.71 -8.43
C ALA A 282 10.69 -13.02 -7.38
N TYR A 283 10.21 -11.91 -6.78
CA TYR A 283 10.91 -11.22 -5.72
C TYR A 283 11.03 -12.08 -4.47
N ALA A 284 9.94 -12.73 -4.04
CA ALA A 284 9.94 -13.63 -2.89
C ALA A 284 10.92 -14.81 -3.06
N ARG A 285 11.00 -15.41 -4.27
CA ARG A 285 11.98 -16.45 -4.57
C ARG A 285 13.43 -15.94 -4.48
N ARG A 286 13.71 -14.73 -4.98
CA ARG A 286 15.04 -14.10 -4.82
C ARG A 286 15.41 -13.87 -3.36
N LEU A 287 14.44 -13.64 -2.49
CA LEU A 287 14.62 -13.55 -1.03
C LEU A 287 14.75 -14.92 -0.33
N GLY A 288 14.71 -16.02 -1.08
CA GLY A 288 14.82 -17.38 -0.56
C GLY A 288 13.56 -17.90 0.14
N LEU A 289 12.41 -17.26 -0.08
CA LEU A 289 11.14 -17.71 0.50
C LEU A 289 10.55 -18.87 -0.31
N GLN A 290 9.98 -19.82 0.42
CA GLN A 290 9.21 -20.94 -0.10
C GLN A 290 7.82 -20.92 0.55
N TRP A 291 6.79 -21.20 -0.23
CA TRP A 291 5.41 -21.22 0.23
C TRP A 291 4.62 -22.28 -0.55
N THR A 292 3.44 -22.56 -0.09
CA THR A 292 2.44 -23.39 -0.78
C THR A 292 1.09 -22.68 -0.75
N PRO A 293 0.20 -22.93 -1.71
CA PRO A 293 -1.17 -22.44 -1.64
C PRO A 293 -1.82 -22.77 -0.30
N VAL A 294 -2.68 -21.89 0.19
CA VAL A 294 -3.43 -22.07 1.43
C VAL A 294 -4.92 -22.29 1.12
N ALA A 295 -5.62 -22.95 2.02
CA ALA A 295 -7.08 -23.00 1.95
C ALA A 295 -7.66 -21.61 2.22
N LEU A 296 -8.40 -21.05 1.27
CA LEU A 296 -9.13 -19.80 1.44
C LEU A 296 -10.23 -19.98 2.49
N GLY A 297 -10.30 -19.10 3.48
CA GLY A 297 -11.18 -19.33 4.61
C GLY A 297 -11.66 -18.05 5.27
N GLU A 298 -10.84 -17.48 6.15
CA GLU A 298 -11.24 -16.35 6.99
C GLU A 298 -11.56 -15.08 6.22
N CYS A 299 -10.85 -14.81 5.11
CA CYS A 299 -11.14 -13.65 4.26
C CYS A 299 -12.54 -13.67 3.66
N GLY A 300 -13.14 -14.86 3.52
CA GLY A 300 -14.44 -15.04 2.89
C GLY A 300 -14.39 -15.38 1.42
N TYR A 301 -13.26 -15.25 0.77
CA TYR A 301 -13.15 -15.67 -0.64
C TYR A 301 -13.15 -17.18 -0.78
N ARG A 302 -13.76 -17.66 -1.88
CA ARG A 302 -13.71 -19.06 -2.31
C ARG A 302 -13.34 -19.09 -3.78
N LYS A 303 -12.40 -19.94 -4.13
CA LYS A 303 -12.05 -20.20 -5.52
C LYS A 303 -12.50 -21.62 -5.90
N PHE A 304 -13.12 -21.73 -7.06
CA PHE A 304 -13.53 -22.97 -7.69
C PHE A 304 -12.88 -23.00 -9.06
N ASP A 305 -12.12 -24.03 -9.35
CA ASP A 305 -11.41 -24.19 -10.61
C ASP A 305 -11.47 -25.62 -11.12
N ASN A 306 -11.57 -25.74 -12.42
CA ASN A 306 -11.37 -26.95 -13.18
C ASN A 306 -10.74 -26.62 -14.54
N THR A 307 -10.70 -27.56 -15.47
CA THR A 307 -10.06 -27.40 -16.80
C THR A 307 -10.60 -26.19 -17.58
N ASP A 308 -11.91 -25.90 -17.47
CA ASP A 308 -12.59 -24.94 -18.34
C ASP A 308 -13.11 -23.70 -17.60
N VAL A 309 -13.21 -23.79 -16.28
CA VAL A 309 -13.87 -22.76 -15.45
C VAL A 309 -13.01 -22.39 -14.26
N GLU A 310 -12.83 -21.11 -14.03
CA GLU A 310 -12.34 -20.55 -12.79
C GLU A 310 -13.36 -19.54 -12.25
N ALA A 311 -13.73 -19.65 -10.99
CA ALA A 311 -14.62 -18.70 -10.32
C ALA A 311 -14.07 -18.30 -8.97
N VAL A 312 -14.11 -17.01 -8.65
CA VAL A 312 -13.84 -16.48 -7.30
C VAL A 312 -15.12 -15.84 -6.79
N VAL A 313 -15.54 -16.20 -5.58
CA VAL A 313 -16.79 -15.73 -4.95
C VAL A 313 -16.46 -15.11 -3.60
N ASP A 314 -17.06 -13.97 -3.29
CA ASP A 314 -17.04 -13.37 -1.95
C ASP A 314 -18.23 -13.83 -1.12
N VAL A 315 -17.99 -14.71 -0.15
CA VAL A 315 -18.97 -15.20 0.83
C VAL A 315 -18.65 -14.69 2.24
N GLY A 316 -17.78 -13.69 2.35
CA GLY A 316 -17.27 -13.19 3.62
C GLY A 316 -18.08 -12.09 4.24
N ASN A 317 -17.71 -11.79 5.49
CA ASN A 317 -18.11 -10.59 6.19
C ASN A 317 -16.97 -9.58 6.18
N ILE A 318 -17.28 -8.29 6.30
CA ILE A 318 -16.31 -7.21 6.46
C ILE A 318 -15.40 -7.50 7.65
N LYS A 319 -14.09 -7.64 7.44
CA LYS A 319 -13.10 -7.92 8.49
C LYS A 319 -12.59 -6.65 9.17
N ALA A 320 -12.29 -5.61 8.39
CA ALA A 320 -11.89 -4.31 8.92
C ALA A 320 -13.11 -3.47 9.36
N SER A 321 -13.93 -3.98 10.27
CA SER A 321 -15.24 -3.40 10.64
C SER A 321 -15.19 -1.94 11.15
N TYR A 322 -14.05 -1.52 11.69
CA TYR A 322 -13.83 -0.13 12.14
C TYR A 322 -13.26 0.78 11.05
N GLN A 323 -12.86 0.22 9.89
CA GLN A 323 -12.29 0.93 8.76
C GLN A 323 -12.65 0.23 7.44
N PRO A 324 -13.94 0.13 7.06
CA PRO A 324 -14.36 -0.54 5.83
C PRO A 324 -14.12 0.36 4.60
N GLY A 325 -12.94 0.99 4.52
CA GLY A 325 -12.61 1.98 3.49
C GLY A 325 -12.55 1.39 2.09
N HIS A 326 -12.11 0.14 1.99
CA HIS A 326 -11.89 -0.56 0.73
C HIS A 326 -12.97 -1.60 0.40
N THR A 327 -13.88 -1.89 1.32
CA THR A 327 -14.94 -2.87 1.14
C THR A 327 -16.13 -2.27 0.42
N HIS A 328 -16.76 -3.03 -0.46
CA HIS A 328 -17.97 -2.67 -1.19
C HIS A 328 -19.20 -3.39 -0.62
N ALA A 329 -20.38 -3.03 -1.12
CA ALA A 329 -21.62 -3.71 -0.81
C ALA A 329 -21.84 -4.87 -1.79
N ASP A 330 -20.93 -5.83 -1.81
CA ASP A 330 -20.73 -6.85 -2.83
C ASP A 330 -20.90 -8.29 -2.31
N SER A 331 -21.59 -8.47 -1.20
CA SER A 331 -21.85 -9.80 -0.62
C SER A 331 -22.39 -10.77 -1.65
N LEU A 332 -21.76 -11.96 -1.76
CA LEU A 332 -22.03 -13.00 -2.74
C LEU A 332 -21.69 -12.61 -4.18
N SER A 333 -20.94 -11.53 -4.40
CA SER A 333 -20.41 -11.21 -5.71
C SER A 333 -19.39 -12.26 -6.16
N PHE A 334 -19.29 -12.43 -7.48
CA PHE A 334 -18.35 -13.38 -8.05
C PHE A 334 -17.79 -12.88 -9.37
N GLU A 335 -16.62 -13.39 -9.69
CA GLU A 335 -16.04 -13.35 -11.03
C GLU A 335 -15.94 -14.74 -11.60
N LEU A 336 -16.09 -14.86 -12.93
CA LEU A 336 -16.05 -16.12 -13.67
C LEU A 336 -15.17 -16.01 -14.90
N ARG A 337 -14.33 -17.01 -15.11
CA ARG A 337 -13.55 -17.18 -16.33
C ARG A 337 -13.92 -18.50 -17.01
N LEU A 338 -14.00 -18.46 -18.34
CA LEU A 338 -14.28 -19.63 -19.17
C LEU A 338 -13.14 -19.81 -20.18
N GLY A 339 -12.52 -20.98 -20.22
CA GLY A 339 -11.37 -21.26 -21.08
C GLY A 339 -10.21 -20.28 -20.87
N GLY A 340 -9.97 -19.86 -19.61
CA GLY A 340 -8.94 -18.90 -19.23
C GLY A 340 -9.23 -17.43 -19.58
N LYS A 341 -10.45 -17.12 -20.09
CA LYS A 341 -10.84 -15.74 -20.47
C LYS A 341 -11.88 -15.18 -19.50
N PRO A 342 -11.80 -13.89 -19.15
CA PRO A 342 -12.84 -13.21 -18.37
C PRO A 342 -14.22 -13.36 -19.03
N PHE A 343 -15.22 -13.79 -18.28
CA PHE A 343 -16.61 -13.96 -18.75
C PHE A 343 -17.58 -13.14 -17.90
N VAL A 344 -17.51 -13.25 -16.58
CA VAL A 344 -18.17 -12.34 -15.65
C VAL A 344 -17.08 -11.64 -14.86
N VAL A 345 -17.05 -10.33 -14.90
CA VAL A 345 -16.02 -9.48 -14.24
C VAL A 345 -16.66 -8.54 -13.25
N ASP A 346 -15.93 -8.19 -12.20
CA ASP A 346 -16.30 -7.11 -11.31
C ASP A 346 -15.77 -5.76 -11.85
N SER A 347 -16.41 -4.66 -11.46
CA SER A 347 -16.00 -3.32 -11.87
C SER A 347 -14.79 -2.79 -11.10
N GLY A 348 -14.50 -3.37 -9.94
CA GLY A 348 -13.45 -2.91 -9.04
C GLY A 348 -13.58 -1.43 -8.68
N ILE A 349 -12.47 -0.69 -8.76
CA ILE A 349 -12.40 0.74 -8.46
C ILE A 349 -11.77 1.54 -9.60
N SER A 350 -12.32 2.72 -9.90
CA SER A 350 -11.71 3.69 -10.82
C SER A 350 -11.29 5.00 -10.15
N THR A 351 -11.82 5.33 -8.98
CA THR A 351 -11.54 6.59 -8.29
C THR A 351 -11.77 6.50 -6.79
N TYR A 352 -10.99 7.28 -6.01
CA TYR A 352 -11.21 7.54 -4.58
C TYR A 352 -11.86 8.89 -4.32
N ASP A 353 -12.12 9.68 -5.35
CA ASP A 353 -12.78 10.97 -5.19
C ASP A 353 -14.24 10.78 -4.75
N LYS A 354 -14.74 11.70 -3.93
CA LYS A 354 -16.12 11.68 -3.44
C LYS A 354 -17.11 12.09 -4.53
N THR A 355 -17.27 11.24 -5.53
CA THR A 355 -18.11 11.45 -6.71
C THR A 355 -19.26 10.45 -6.77
N PRO A 356 -20.31 10.70 -7.58
CA PRO A 356 -21.35 9.71 -7.87
C PRO A 356 -20.80 8.41 -8.44
N ARG A 357 -19.69 8.47 -9.21
CA ARG A 357 -19.02 7.29 -9.75
C ARG A 357 -18.51 6.38 -8.63
N ARG A 358 -17.83 6.93 -7.63
CA ARG A 358 -17.35 6.17 -6.46
C ARG A 358 -18.50 5.54 -5.68
N GLN A 359 -19.63 6.24 -5.53
CA GLN A 359 -20.80 5.71 -4.86
C GLN A 359 -21.42 4.54 -5.63
N LEU A 360 -21.48 4.64 -6.96
CA LEU A 360 -21.96 3.56 -7.82
C LEU A 360 -21.06 2.33 -7.71
N GLU A 361 -19.75 2.48 -7.86
CA GLU A 361 -18.77 1.38 -7.80
C GLU A 361 -18.83 0.61 -6.47
N ARG A 362 -19.15 1.26 -5.38
CA ARG A 362 -19.31 0.62 -4.07
C ARG A 362 -20.69 0.05 -3.80
N SER A 363 -21.67 0.33 -4.65
CA SER A 363 -23.05 -0.12 -4.44
C SER A 363 -23.25 -1.54 -4.98
N THR A 364 -24.18 -2.27 -4.39
CA THR A 364 -24.51 -3.65 -4.82
C THR A 364 -24.88 -3.74 -6.30
N ALA A 365 -25.45 -2.66 -6.88
CA ALA A 365 -25.84 -2.62 -8.28
C ALA A 365 -24.66 -2.67 -9.28
N ALA A 366 -23.43 -2.40 -8.81
CA ALA A 366 -22.22 -2.47 -9.64
C ALA A 366 -21.57 -3.87 -9.63
N HIS A 367 -22.06 -4.78 -8.82
CA HIS A 367 -21.46 -6.09 -8.58
C HIS A 367 -22.32 -7.25 -9.13
N ASN A 368 -21.68 -8.42 -9.29
CA ASN A 368 -22.31 -9.61 -9.80
C ASN A 368 -23.04 -10.37 -8.68
N THR A 369 -24.06 -9.74 -8.11
CA THR A 369 -24.83 -10.27 -6.98
C THR A 369 -26.29 -9.82 -7.04
N VAL A 370 -27.09 -10.20 -6.05
CA VAL A 370 -28.53 -9.90 -5.99
C VAL A 370 -28.78 -8.55 -5.32
N VAL A 371 -29.50 -7.67 -5.99
CA VAL A 371 -30.02 -6.40 -5.44
C VAL A 371 -31.44 -6.64 -4.93
N LEU A 372 -31.66 -6.47 -3.62
CA LEU A 372 -32.98 -6.63 -3.01
C LEU A 372 -33.69 -5.28 -2.90
N ALA A 373 -34.86 -5.16 -3.53
CA ALA A 373 -35.71 -3.96 -3.49
C ALA A 373 -34.96 -2.65 -3.82
N GLY A 374 -33.97 -2.70 -4.73
CA GLY A 374 -33.19 -1.54 -5.14
C GLY A 374 -32.23 -0.98 -4.09
N LYS A 375 -31.95 -1.74 -3.03
CA LYS A 375 -31.05 -1.33 -1.93
C LYS A 375 -29.74 -2.07 -1.99
N SER A 376 -28.66 -1.39 -1.57
CA SER A 376 -27.36 -2.03 -1.35
C SER A 376 -27.41 -2.99 -0.14
N SER A 377 -26.59 -4.04 -0.18
CA SER A 377 -26.48 -5.05 0.88
C SER A 377 -25.87 -4.48 2.17
N SER A 378 -25.14 -3.38 2.05
CA SER A 378 -24.60 -2.60 3.18
C SER A 378 -24.63 -1.09 2.88
N GLU A 379 -24.56 -0.24 3.94
CA GLU A 379 -24.51 1.23 3.83
C GLU A 379 -23.07 1.75 3.77
#